data_bed8b3269cc776ed253eff9b199782b4
#
_entry.id   bed8b3269cc776ed253eff9b199782b4
#
_cell.length_a   1.000
_cell.length_b   1.000
_cell.length_c   1.000
_cell.angle_alpha   90.00
_cell.angle_beta   90.00
_cell.angle_gamma   90.00
#
_symmetry.space_group_name_H-M   'P 1'
#
loop_
_entity.id
_entity.type
_entity.pdbx_description
1 polymer ?
#
loop_
_entity_poly.entity_id
_entity_poly.type
_entity_poly.pdbx_seq_one_letter_code
_entity_poly.pdbx_strand_id
1 'polypeptide(L)'
;MTTRAFQKIYTKIDNITKATVTLRAQGVGNDELATVGGKLAQVVKIMGENVTLQVFAGTEGLATDSEVVFHGEPPKLRVSDNLAGRFFNAYGEPLEGGEIVEGEAREIGGPTVNPYRRIQPSELIATGIAGIDLNNTIVTGQKIPFFADPDQPYNAVMANVALRAKADKIILGGMGLTNDDFLYFKSVFENAGALDRIVSFVNTTENPPVERLLVPDMALTAAEYFAEIGRAHV
;
A
#
# COMPACT_ATOMS: atom_id res chain seq x y z
N MET A 1 25.67 9.67 -6.92
CA MET A 1 26.25 8.42 -7.48
C MET A 1 25.19 7.33 -7.34
N THR A 2 24.51 6.98 -8.39
CA THR A 2 23.49 5.92 -8.38
C THR A 2 24.23 4.59 -8.44
N THR A 3 24.33 3.90 -7.31
CA THR A 3 24.85 2.54 -7.28
C THR A 3 23.86 1.67 -8.05
N ARG A 4 24.20 1.25 -9.25
CA ARG A 4 23.43 0.20 -9.94
C ARG A 4 23.56 -1.06 -9.08
N ALA A 5 22.48 -1.48 -8.45
CA ALA A 5 22.40 -2.76 -7.81
C ALA A 5 22.71 -3.84 -8.86
N PHE A 6 23.55 -4.81 -8.50
CA PHE A 6 23.85 -5.95 -9.37
C PHE A 6 22.57 -6.77 -9.50
N GLN A 7 21.92 -6.72 -10.64
CA GLN A 7 20.76 -7.57 -10.95
C GLN A 7 21.23 -9.01 -11.11
N LYS A 8 20.53 -9.95 -10.48
CA LYS A 8 20.75 -11.39 -10.64
C LYS A 8 19.64 -11.95 -11.49
N ILE A 9 20.02 -12.66 -12.54
CA ILE A 9 19.07 -13.21 -13.52
C ILE A 9 19.13 -14.74 -13.46
N TYR A 10 17.96 -15.35 -13.35
CA TYR A 10 17.74 -16.80 -13.37
C TYR A 10 16.71 -17.14 -14.45
N THR A 11 16.89 -18.28 -15.12
CA THR A 11 16.01 -18.74 -16.21
C THR A 11 15.42 -20.11 -15.92
N LYS A 12 15.49 -20.58 -14.68
CA LYS A 12 14.94 -21.87 -14.27
C LYS A 12 14.09 -21.73 -13.04
N ILE A 13 12.81 -21.97 -13.21
CA ILE A 13 11.82 -22.02 -12.16
C ILE A 13 11.55 -23.49 -11.83
N ASP A 14 11.58 -23.85 -10.54
CA ASP A 14 11.34 -25.22 -10.08
C ASP A 14 9.84 -25.51 -9.92
N ASN A 15 9.05 -24.52 -9.51
CA ASN A 15 7.61 -24.69 -9.31
C ASN A 15 6.84 -23.38 -9.49
N ILE A 16 5.64 -23.48 -10.09
CA ILE A 16 4.70 -22.37 -10.29
C ILE A 16 3.36 -22.77 -9.68
N THR A 17 2.81 -21.93 -8.80
CA THR A 17 1.46 -22.05 -8.25
C THR A 17 0.59 -20.89 -8.73
N LYS A 18 -0.66 -20.74 -8.22
CA LYS A 18 -1.55 -19.63 -8.63
C LYS A 18 -0.97 -18.23 -8.39
N ALA A 19 -0.14 -18.07 -7.38
CA ALA A 19 0.34 -16.75 -6.95
C ALA A 19 1.83 -16.74 -6.63
N THR A 20 2.51 -17.89 -6.60
CA THR A 20 3.91 -17.98 -6.21
C THR A 20 4.75 -18.75 -7.22
N VAL A 21 6.00 -18.36 -7.28
CA VAL A 21 7.06 -19.04 -8.05
C VAL A 21 8.17 -19.43 -7.09
N THR A 22 8.68 -20.66 -7.22
CA THR A 22 9.83 -21.14 -6.43
C THR A 22 10.96 -21.51 -7.36
N LEU A 23 12.16 -21.05 -7.02
CA LEU A 23 13.39 -21.33 -7.77
C LEU A 23 14.57 -21.44 -6.80
N ARG A 24 15.71 -21.93 -7.32
CA ARG A 24 16.98 -21.91 -6.59
C ARG A 24 17.75 -20.65 -6.94
N ALA A 25 18.06 -19.85 -5.91
CA ALA A 25 18.85 -18.65 -6.06
C ALA A 25 19.76 -18.43 -4.83
N GLN A 26 20.88 -17.75 -5.03
CA GLN A 26 21.83 -17.44 -3.96
C GLN A 26 22.02 -15.92 -3.80
N GLY A 27 22.25 -15.50 -2.55
CA GLY A 27 22.52 -14.11 -2.20
C GLY A 27 21.35 -13.17 -2.49
N VAL A 28 20.14 -13.67 -2.31
CA VAL A 28 18.87 -12.92 -2.40
C VAL A 28 18.43 -12.58 -0.99
N GLY A 29 17.90 -11.37 -0.79
CA GLY A 29 17.38 -10.90 0.49
C GLY A 29 15.89 -11.21 0.70
N ASN A 30 15.44 -11.24 1.96
CA ASN A 30 14.01 -11.22 2.25
C ASN A 30 13.42 -9.89 1.76
N ASP A 31 12.16 -9.93 1.35
CA ASP A 31 11.40 -8.77 0.84
C ASP A 31 12.00 -8.12 -0.42
N GLU A 32 13.04 -8.71 -1.01
CA GLU A 32 13.66 -8.21 -2.24
C GLU A 32 12.66 -8.21 -3.40
N LEU A 33 12.63 -7.10 -4.13
CA LEU A 33 11.84 -6.96 -5.34
C LEU A 33 12.42 -7.79 -6.46
N ALA A 34 11.56 -8.45 -7.22
CA ALA A 34 11.93 -9.23 -8.40
C ALA A 34 10.95 -9.00 -9.55
N THR A 35 11.35 -9.42 -10.74
CA THR A 35 10.47 -9.50 -11.91
C THR A 35 10.52 -10.93 -12.43
N VAL A 36 9.35 -11.53 -12.67
CA VAL A 36 9.19 -12.88 -13.21
C VAL A 36 8.43 -12.81 -14.53
N GLY A 37 9.09 -13.09 -15.64
CA GLY A 37 8.48 -12.97 -16.98
C GLY A 37 7.86 -11.59 -17.23
N GLY A 38 8.49 -10.51 -16.76
CA GLY A 38 8.00 -9.14 -16.85
C GLY A 38 6.95 -8.73 -15.79
N LYS A 39 6.52 -9.66 -14.91
CA LYS A 39 5.56 -9.39 -13.83
C LYS A 39 6.28 -9.09 -12.53
N LEU A 40 5.82 -8.07 -11.81
CA LEU A 40 6.39 -7.70 -10.51
C LEU A 40 6.14 -8.78 -9.46
N ALA A 41 7.17 -9.06 -8.68
CA ALA A 41 7.16 -10.07 -7.63
C ALA A 41 8.03 -9.65 -6.44
N GLN A 42 7.84 -10.31 -5.32
CA GLN A 42 8.60 -10.07 -4.09
C GLN A 42 9.01 -11.39 -3.45
N VAL A 43 10.20 -11.42 -2.86
CA VAL A 43 10.70 -12.56 -2.09
C VAL A 43 9.92 -12.65 -0.78
N VAL A 44 9.16 -13.73 -0.59
CA VAL A 44 8.35 -13.95 0.63
C VAL A 44 8.91 -15.06 1.52
N LYS A 45 9.81 -15.89 0.98
CA LYS A 45 10.41 -16.98 1.76
C LYS A 45 11.74 -17.41 1.19
N ILE A 46 12.71 -17.65 2.07
CA ILE A 46 14.02 -18.23 1.73
C ILE A 46 14.26 -19.44 2.63
N MET A 47 14.53 -20.59 2.02
CA MET A 47 14.88 -21.84 2.72
C MET A 47 16.15 -22.46 2.08
N GLY A 48 17.31 -22.12 2.62
CA GLY A 48 18.59 -22.46 1.99
C GLY A 48 18.71 -21.76 0.64
N GLU A 49 18.82 -22.50 -0.43
CA GLU A 49 18.85 -21.96 -1.80
C GLU A 49 17.45 -21.84 -2.42
N ASN A 50 16.42 -22.40 -1.81
CA ASN A 50 15.05 -22.32 -2.32
C ASN A 50 14.44 -20.96 -1.96
N VAL A 51 14.14 -20.16 -2.96
CA VAL A 51 13.52 -18.84 -2.85
C VAL A 51 12.11 -18.92 -3.41
N THR A 52 11.13 -18.43 -2.64
CA THR A 52 9.74 -18.32 -3.07
C THR A 52 9.40 -16.85 -3.29
N LEU A 53 8.90 -16.56 -4.46
CA LEU A 53 8.44 -15.25 -4.91
C LEU A 53 6.92 -15.21 -4.94
N GLN A 54 6.32 -14.17 -4.37
CA GLN A 54 4.92 -13.81 -4.57
C GLN A 54 4.81 -12.95 -5.83
N VAL A 55 4.06 -13.41 -6.84
CA VAL A 55 3.85 -12.66 -8.09
C VAL A 55 2.54 -11.88 -7.98
N PHE A 56 2.61 -10.54 -7.96
CA PHE A 56 1.45 -9.70 -7.69
C PHE A 56 0.38 -9.77 -8.79
N ALA A 57 0.79 -9.75 -10.05
CA ALA A 57 -0.14 -9.88 -11.18
C ALA A 57 -0.57 -11.33 -11.48
N GLY A 58 -0.34 -12.27 -10.55
CA GLY A 58 -0.61 -13.69 -10.76
C GLY A 58 0.39 -14.36 -11.72
N THR A 59 0.33 -15.68 -11.78
CA THR A 59 1.31 -16.49 -12.51
C THR A 59 0.83 -16.96 -13.89
N GLU A 60 -0.35 -16.54 -14.34
CA GLU A 60 -0.88 -16.89 -15.66
C GLU A 60 0.09 -16.46 -16.77
N GLY A 61 0.37 -17.37 -17.69
CA GLY A 61 1.30 -17.14 -18.80
C GLY A 61 2.79 -17.27 -18.45
N LEU A 62 3.15 -17.57 -17.20
CA LEU A 62 4.52 -17.91 -16.83
C LEU A 62 4.84 -19.37 -17.18
N ALA A 63 6.06 -19.61 -17.64
CA ALA A 63 6.63 -20.92 -17.90
C ALA A 63 7.83 -21.19 -16.99
N THR A 64 8.25 -22.44 -16.87
CA THR A 64 9.39 -22.83 -16.03
C THR A 64 10.75 -22.30 -16.52
N ASP A 65 10.80 -21.79 -17.72
CA ASP A 65 11.94 -21.10 -18.34
C ASP A 65 11.76 -19.57 -18.38
N SER A 66 10.71 -19.03 -17.77
CA SER A 66 10.53 -17.57 -17.65
C SER A 66 11.71 -16.94 -16.90
N GLU A 67 12.16 -15.80 -17.37
CA GLU A 67 13.22 -15.03 -16.75
C GLU A 67 12.79 -14.49 -15.38
N VAL A 68 13.67 -14.66 -14.39
CA VAL A 68 13.52 -14.09 -13.05
C VAL A 68 14.68 -13.13 -12.79
N VAL A 69 14.37 -11.87 -12.58
CA VAL A 69 15.34 -10.80 -12.30
C VAL A 69 15.15 -10.30 -10.88
N PHE A 70 16.19 -10.42 -10.05
CA PHE A 70 16.23 -9.85 -8.71
C PHE A 70 16.85 -8.47 -8.76
N HIS A 71 16.22 -7.49 -8.09
CA HIS A 71 16.61 -6.08 -8.16
C HIS A 71 17.59 -5.65 -7.06
N GLY A 72 17.83 -6.49 -6.04
CA GLY A 72 18.76 -6.21 -4.95
C GLY A 72 18.25 -5.19 -3.92
N GLU A 73 16.99 -4.81 -3.99
CA GLU A 73 16.34 -3.87 -3.09
C GLU A 73 14.88 -4.22 -2.87
N PRO A 74 14.27 -3.85 -1.72
CA PRO A 74 12.85 -4.03 -1.48
C PRO A 74 12.00 -3.06 -2.31
N PRO A 75 10.68 -3.28 -2.42
CA PRO A 75 9.75 -2.33 -3.02
C PRO A 75 9.82 -0.98 -2.33
N LYS A 76 9.69 0.11 -3.11
CA LYS A 76 9.77 1.48 -2.60
C LYS A 76 8.62 2.33 -3.12
N LEU A 77 8.15 3.23 -2.26
CA LEU A 77 7.25 4.31 -2.63
C LEU A 77 8.04 5.63 -2.70
N ARG A 78 7.84 6.41 -3.77
CA ARG A 78 8.32 7.79 -3.79
C ARG A 78 7.34 8.67 -3.05
N VAL A 79 7.85 9.41 -2.05
CA VAL A 79 7.03 10.25 -1.17
C VAL A 79 7.41 11.71 -1.31
N SER A 80 6.40 12.56 -1.39
CA SER A 80 6.50 14.02 -1.36
C SER A 80 5.11 14.60 -1.08
N ASP A 81 5.03 15.92 -0.86
CA ASP A 81 3.75 16.63 -0.73
C ASP A 81 2.83 16.46 -1.94
N ASN A 82 3.41 16.15 -3.13
CA ASN A 82 2.68 15.92 -4.38
C ASN A 82 1.88 14.60 -4.43
N LEU A 83 1.95 13.78 -3.39
CA LEU A 83 1.02 12.65 -3.22
C LEU A 83 -0.41 13.13 -2.96
N ALA A 84 -0.57 14.26 -2.28
CA ALA A 84 -1.88 14.78 -1.91
C ALA A 84 -2.72 15.16 -3.14
N GLY A 85 -4.00 14.88 -3.08
CA GLY A 85 -4.95 15.14 -4.16
C GLY A 85 -5.00 14.06 -5.25
N ARG A 86 -4.30 12.95 -5.08
CA ARG A 86 -4.13 11.96 -6.14
C ARG A 86 -4.55 10.56 -5.73
N PHE A 87 -4.93 9.78 -6.75
CA PHE A 87 -5.28 8.37 -6.64
C PHE A 87 -4.19 7.53 -7.31
N PHE A 88 -3.73 6.50 -6.59
CA PHE A 88 -2.67 5.60 -7.02
C PHE A 88 -3.17 4.16 -7.06
N ASN A 89 -2.58 3.36 -7.93
CA ASN A 89 -2.74 1.91 -7.91
C ASN A 89 -1.93 1.27 -6.76
N ALA A 90 -1.99 -0.06 -6.65
CA ALA A 90 -1.26 -0.81 -5.63
C ALA A 90 0.28 -0.70 -5.73
N TYR A 91 0.81 -0.22 -6.84
CA TYR A 91 2.26 -0.02 -7.05
C TYR A 91 2.71 1.43 -6.81
N GLY A 92 1.80 2.31 -6.41
CA GLY A 92 2.08 3.73 -6.23
C GLY A 92 2.15 4.54 -7.53
N GLU A 93 1.59 4.01 -8.63
CA GLU A 93 1.49 4.71 -9.90
C GLU A 93 0.17 5.47 -9.99
N PRO A 94 0.15 6.72 -10.52
CA PRO A 94 -1.07 7.49 -10.64
C PRO A 94 -2.12 6.84 -11.54
N LEU A 95 -3.38 6.73 -11.07
CA LEU A 95 -4.48 6.13 -11.83
C LEU A 95 -5.00 7.04 -12.96
N GLU A 96 -4.92 8.35 -12.80
CA GLU A 96 -5.50 9.31 -13.76
C GLU A 96 -4.49 9.83 -14.78
N GLY A 97 -3.36 9.15 -14.90
CA GLY A 97 -2.24 9.67 -15.66
C GLY A 97 -1.54 10.81 -14.90
N GLY A 98 -0.59 11.45 -15.53
CA GLY A 98 0.18 12.52 -14.93
C GLY A 98 1.61 12.09 -14.60
N GLU A 99 2.39 13.04 -14.11
CA GLU A 99 3.79 12.80 -13.81
C GLU A 99 3.97 11.85 -12.62
N ILE A 100 4.97 11.00 -12.72
CA ILE A 100 5.41 10.18 -11.59
C ILE A 100 5.78 11.11 -10.44
N VAL A 101 5.40 10.74 -9.22
CA VAL A 101 5.74 11.53 -8.04
C VAL A 101 7.26 11.60 -7.89
N GLU A 102 7.80 12.81 -8.00
CA GLU A 102 9.20 13.06 -7.66
C GLU A 102 9.32 13.24 -6.15
N GLY A 103 10.31 12.60 -5.55
CA GLY A 103 10.53 12.69 -4.11
C GLY A 103 11.49 11.63 -3.58
N GLU A 104 11.57 11.57 -2.26
CA GLU A 104 12.36 10.57 -1.54
C GLU A 104 11.80 9.17 -1.81
N ALA A 105 12.66 8.19 -2.08
CA ALA A 105 12.27 6.80 -2.21
C ALA A 105 12.35 6.13 -0.84
N ARG A 106 11.20 5.71 -0.29
CA ARG A 106 11.08 4.98 0.98
C ARG A 106 10.73 3.53 0.76
N GLU A 107 11.36 2.64 1.49
CA GLU A 107 10.99 1.22 1.51
C GLU A 107 9.59 1.07 2.10
N ILE A 108 8.73 0.30 1.42
CA ILE A 108 7.42 -0.04 1.96
C ILE A 108 7.57 -1.07 3.10
N GLY A 109 6.70 -0.97 4.10
CA GLY A 109 6.78 -1.81 5.29
C GLY A 109 7.69 -1.26 6.39
N GLY A 110 8.51 -0.24 6.11
CA GLY A 110 9.30 0.56 7.07
C GLY A 110 10.08 -0.21 8.13
N PRO A 111 10.91 0.47 8.93
CA PRO A 111 11.61 -0.16 10.05
C PRO A 111 10.65 -0.44 11.21
N THR A 112 10.81 -1.57 11.87
CA THR A 112 10.04 -1.91 13.08
C THR A 112 10.37 -0.91 14.19
N VAL A 113 9.36 -0.16 14.65
CA VAL A 113 9.52 0.77 15.78
C VAL A 113 9.62 -0.01 17.09
N ASN A 114 10.71 0.21 17.85
CA ASN A 114 10.89 -0.41 19.16
C ASN A 114 9.69 -0.08 20.06
N PRO A 115 9.03 -1.08 20.69
CA PRO A 115 7.90 -0.87 21.58
C PRO A 115 8.15 0.14 22.72
N TYR A 116 9.38 0.26 23.16
CA TYR A 116 9.77 1.24 24.19
C TYR A 116 9.58 2.71 23.77
N ARG A 117 9.59 2.98 22.47
CA ARG A 117 9.37 4.34 21.92
C ARG A 117 7.89 4.66 21.69
N ARG A 118 6.99 3.70 21.93
CA ARG A 118 5.55 3.93 21.76
C ARG A 118 5.04 4.80 22.90
N ILE A 119 4.39 5.90 22.53
CA ILE A 119 3.69 6.80 23.46
C ILE A 119 2.25 6.29 23.57
N GLN A 120 1.68 6.36 24.78
CA GLN A 120 0.28 6.00 24.98
C GLN A 120 -0.61 7.01 24.22
N PRO A 121 -1.54 6.55 23.37
CA PRO A 121 -2.47 7.42 22.66
C PRO A 121 -3.30 8.25 23.64
N SER A 122 -3.39 9.56 23.42
CA SER A 122 -4.13 10.46 24.34
C SER A 122 -4.83 11.63 23.63
N GLU A 123 -4.46 11.95 22.38
CA GLU A 123 -5.03 13.08 21.67
C GLU A 123 -6.26 12.66 20.86
N LEU A 124 -7.38 13.35 21.07
CA LEU A 124 -8.64 13.12 20.37
C LEU A 124 -8.55 13.54 18.90
N ILE A 125 -8.94 12.65 18.01
CA ILE A 125 -9.26 12.97 16.61
C ILE A 125 -10.77 13.06 16.49
N ALA A 126 -11.33 14.26 16.63
CA ALA A 126 -12.77 14.48 16.54
C ALA A 126 -13.25 14.26 15.09
N THR A 127 -14.30 13.45 14.92
CA THR A 127 -14.95 13.19 13.64
C THR A 127 -16.22 14.00 13.43
N GLY A 128 -16.79 14.57 14.50
CA GLY A 128 -18.10 15.22 14.49
C GLY A 128 -19.27 14.24 14.31
N ILE A 129 -19.02 12.94 14.45
CA ILE A 129 -20.03 11.88 14.43
C ILE A 129 -20.22 11.41 15.87
N ALA A 130 -21.36 11.78 16.48
CA ALA A 130 -21.61 11.56 17.90
C ALA A 130 -21.45 10.09 18.34
N GLY A 131 -21.87 9.13 17.50
CA GLY A 131 -21.71 7.70 17.79
C GLY A 131 -20.25 7.25 17.86
N ILE A 132 -19.35 7.91 17.13
CA ILE A 132 -17.90 7.65 17.17
C ILE A 132 -17.30 8.43 18.33
N ASP A 133 -17.47 9.75 18.36
CA ASP A 133 -16.77 10.62 19.30
C ASP A 133 -17.12 10.34 20.77
N LEU A 134 -18.33 9.84 21.06
CA LEU A 134 -18.78 9.54 22.43
C LEU A 134 -18.56 8.08 22.87
N ASN A 135 -18.68 7.11 21.94
CA ASN A 135 -18.66 5.69 22.31
C ASN A 135 -17.41 4.95 21.85
N ASN A 136 -16.84 5.35 20.70
CA ASN A 136 -15.67 4.71 20.10
C ASN A 136 -14.65 5.77 19.69
N THR A 137 -14.32 6.64 20.60
CA THR A 137 -13.43 7.79 20.42
C THR A 137 -12.14 7.42 19.69
N ILE A 138 -11.87 8.11 18.59
CA ILE A 138 -10.62 7.97 17.85
C ILE A 138 -9.55 8.84 18.50
N VAL A 139 -8.41 8.23 18.80
CA VAL A 139 -7.24 8.94 19.32
C VAL A 139 -6.02 8.67 18.45
N THR A 140 -5.05 9.57 18.49
CA THR A 140 -3.79 9.44 17.72
C THR A 140 -3.09 8.12 18.03
N GLY A 141 -2.61 7.44 17.00
CA GLY A 141 -1.90 6.15 17.12
C GLY A 141 -2.78 4.93 17.44
N GLN A 142 -4.10 5.07 17.43
CA GLN A 142 -5.04 3.98 17.68
C GLN A 142 -5.43 3.28 16.37
N LYS A 143 -5.64 1.95 16.46
CA LYS A 143 -6.30 1.16 15.40
C LYS A 143 -7.72 0.87 15.85
N ILE A 144 -8.70 1.32 15.07
CA ILE A 144 -10.11 1.06 15.31
C ILE A 144 -10.69 0.25 14.15
N PRO A 145 -11.19 -0.97 14.39
CA PRO A 145 -11.89 -1.71 13.38
C PRO A 145 -13.33 -1.21 13.24
N PHE A 146 -13.77 -1.06 11.99
CA PHE A 146 -15.17 -0.84 11.65
C PHE A 146 -15.69 -2.05 10.90
N PHE A 147 -16.76 -2.64 11.38
CA PHE A 147 -17.44 -3.76 10.72
C PHE A 147 -18.85 -3.33 10.37
N ALA A 148 -19.34 -3.79 9.24
CA ALA A 148 -20.71 -3.59 8.80
C ALA A 148 -21.24 -4.80 8.06
N ASP A 149 -22.53 -5.06 8.21
CA ASP A 149 -23.22 -6.04 7.37
C ASP A 149 -23.34 -5.49 5.92
N PRO A 150 -23.55 -6.35 4.91
CA PRO A 150 -23.57 -5.94 3.50
C PRO A 150 -24.54 -4.81 3.16
N ASP A 151 -25.66 -4.73 3.89
CA ASP A 151 -26.72 -3.73 3.63
C ASP A 151 -26.50 -2.40 4.37
N GLN A 152 -25.43 -2.28 5.14
CA GLN A 152 -25.14 -1.07 5.89
C GLN A 152 -24.35 -0.05 5.05
N PRO A 153 -24.55 1.25 5.25
CA PRO A 153 -23.88 2.31 4.49
C PRO A 153 -22.42 2.49 4.91
N TYR A 154 -21.61 1.42 4.88
CA TYR A 154 -20.22 1.41 5.33
C TYR A 154 -19.38 2.48 4.66
N ASN A 155 -19.40 2.54 3.32
CA ASN A 155 -18.61 3.50 2.55
C ASN A 155 -18.98 4.95 2.86
N ALA A 156 -20.29 5.21 3.10
CA ALA A 156 -20.74 6.54 3.49
C ALA A 156 -20.22 6.96 4.86
N VAL A 157 -20.20 6.04 5.83
CA VAL A 157 -19.62 6.29 7.15
C VAL A 157 -18.13 6.55 7.04
N MET A 158 -17.38 5.72 6.30
CA MET A 158 -15.94 5.88 6.12
C MET A 158 -15.58 7.18 5.40
N ALA A 159 -16.30 7.54 4.34
CA ALA A 159 -16.11 8.81 3.65
C ALA A 159 -16.40 10.02 4.59
N ASN A 160 -17.46 9.95 5.41
CA ASN A 160 -17.75 11.00 6.38
C ASN A 160 -16.67 11.10 7.48
N VAL A 161 -16.16 9.99 7.99
CA VAL A 161 -15.03 9.99 8.94
C VAL A 161 -13.82 10.67 8.29
N ALA A 162 -13.46 10.29 7.08
CA ALA A 162 -12.34 10.89 6.36
C ALA A 162 -12.51 12.40 6.16
N LEU A 163 -13.70 12.85 5.75
CA LEU A 163 -13.97 14.27 5.51
C LEU A 163 -14.00 15.12 6.79
N ARG A 164 -14.50 14.56 7.90
CA ARG A 164 -14.73 15.29 9.14
C ARG A 164 -13.60 15.18 10.15
N ALA A 165 -12.78 14.11 10.06
CA ALA A 165 -11.64 13.95 10.95
C ALA A 165 -10.74 15.18 10.92
N LYS A 166 -10.42 15.70 12.11
CA LYS A 166 -9.50 16.82 12.27
C LYS A 166 -8.06 16.32 12.13
N ALA A 167 -7.65 16.08 10.90
CA ALA A 167 -6.29 15.69 10.52
C ALA A 167 -5.87 16.48 9.29
N ASP A 168 -4.59 16.81 9.16
CA ASP A 168 -4.06 17.60 8.04
C ASP A 168 -4.04 16.79 6.75
N LYS A 169 -3.73 15.50 6.85
CA LYS A 169 -3.74 14.55 5.74
C LYS A 169 -4.52 13.29 6.09
N ILE A 170 -5.19 12.77 5.11
CA ILE A 170 -5.97 11.52 5.16
C ILE A 170 -5.39 10.58 4.13
N ILE A 171 -5.03 9.39 4.55
CA ILE A 171 -4.54 8.35 3.63
C ILE A 171 -5.59 7.25 3.53
N LEU A 172 -6.10 7.05 2.33
CA LEU A 172 -7.08 6.00 2.02
C LEU A 172 -6.37 4.79 1.38
N GLY A 173 -6.51 3.61 1.98
CA GLY A 173 -6.12 2.34 1.40
C GLY A 173 -7.34 1.51 1.02
N GLY A 174 -7.75 1.54 -0.24
CA GLY A 174 -8.90 0.80 -0.76
C GLY A 174 -8.49 -0.57 -1.30
N MET A 175 -8.91 -1.66 -0.65
CA MET A 175 -8.56 -3.02 -1.03
C MET A 175 -9.77 -3.76 -1.61
N GLY A 176 -9.71 -4.08 -2.92
CA GLY A 176 -10.76 -4.83 -3.60
C GLY A 176 -12.08 -4.08 -3.67
N LEU A 177 -12.03 -2.77 -3.82
CA LEU A 177 -13.21 -1.95 -4.06
C LEU A 177 -13.87 -2.35 -5.37
N THR A 178 -15.20 -2.32 -5.41
CA THR A 178 -15.89 -2.30 -6.70
C THR A 178 -15.58 -0.99 -7.43
N ASN A 179 -15.76 -0.95 -8.74
CA ASN A 179 -15.59 0.28 -9.49
C ASN A 179 -16.54 1.39 -9.00
N ASP A 180 -17.77 1.02 -8.63
CA ASP A 180 -18.76 1.95 -8.09
C ASP A 180 -18.33 2.52 -6.73
N ASP A 181 -17.75 1.69 -5.85
CA ASP A 181 -17.23 2.15 -4.57
C ASP A 181 -16.05 3.12 -4.76
N PHE A 182 -15.15 2.81 -5.67
CA PHE A 182 -14.04 3.70 -6.01
C PHE A 182 -14.54 5.07 -6.51
N LEU A 183 -15.47 5.06 -7.48
CA LEU A 183 -16.07 6.27 -8.02
C LEU A 183 -16.87 7.05 -6.95
N TYR A 184 -17.52 6.34 -6.04
CA TYR A 184 -18.20 6.94 -4.90
C TYR A 184 -17.23 7.74 -4.02
N PHE A 185 -16.15 7.14 -3.54
CA PHE A 185 -15.15 7.83 -2.72
C PHE A 185 -14.56 9.03 -3.46
N LYS A 186 -14.18 8.85 -4.73
CA LYS A 186 -13.65 9.91 -5.57
C LYS A 186 -14.62 11.09 -5.65
N SER A 187 -15.86 10.85 -6.03
CA SER A 187 -16.89 11.90 -6.18
C SER A 187 -17.20 12.62 -4.87
N VAL A 188 -17.25 11.90 -3.75
CA VAL A 188 -17.49 12.49 -2.43
C VAL A 188 -16.36 13.44 -2.04
N PHE A 189 -15.10 13.05 -2.27
CA PHE A 189 -13.94 13.88 -1.94
C PHE A 189 -13.80 15.09 -2.86
N GLU A 190 -14.07 14.93 -4.16
CA GLU A 190 -14.10 16.01 -5.14
C GLU A 190 -15.20 17.04 -4.80
N ASN A 191 -16.43 16.58 -4.58
CA ASN A 191 -17.57 17.45 -4.27
C ASN A 191 -17.39 18.21 -2.93
N ALA A 192 -16.67 17.61 -1.99
CA ALA A 192 -16.34 18.26 -0.72
C ALA A 192 -15.16 19.25 -0.82
N GLY A 193 -14.47 19.32 -1.96
CA GLY A 193 -13.25 20.12 -2.13
C GLY A 193 -12.12 19.70 -1.20
N ALA A 194 -12.06 18.41 -0.86
CA ALA A 194 -11.14 17.89 0.16
C ALA A 194 -9.93 17.13 -0.45
N LEU A 195 -9.82 17.10 -1.78
CA LEU A 195 -8.79 16.32 -2.45
C LEU A 195 -7.36 16.68 -2.01
N ASP A 196 -7.06 17.95 -1.82
CA ASP A 196 -5.75 18.47 -1.43
C ASP A 196 -5.21 17.91 -0.11
N ARG A 197 -6.07 17.31 0.70
CA ARG A 197 -5.72 16.66 1.97
C ARG A 197 -5.81 15.12 1.91
N ILE A 198 -6.22 14.53 0.80
CA ILE A 198 -6.44 13.09 0.67
C ILE A 198 -5.40 12.48 -0.28
N VAL A 199 -4.83 11.35 0.12
CA VAL A 199 -3.99 10.48 -0.70
C VAL A 199 -4.66 9.12 -0.76
N SER A 200 -4.86 8.55 -1.94
CA SER A 200 -5.58 7.28 -2.07
C SER A 200 -4.76 6.24 -2.82
N PHE A 201 -4.56 5.07 -2.21
CA PHE A 201 -4.02 3.87 -2.86
C PHE A 201 -5.14 2.87 -3.03
N VAL A 202 -5.40 2.43 -4.25
CA VAL A 202 -6.61 1.65 -4.56
C VAL A 202 -6.27 0.42 -5.41
N ASN A 203 -6.81 -0.72 -4.99
CA ASN A 203 -6.96 -1.92 -5.80
C ASN A 203 -8.44 -2.22 -5.93
N THR A 204 -8.92 -2.35 -7.16
CA THR A 204 -10.32 -2.68 -7.44
C THR A 204 -10.50 -4.19 -7.64
N THR A 205 -11.76 -4.63 -7.76
CA THR A 205 -12.10 -6.03 -8.09
C THR A 205 -11.66 -6.43 -9.49
N GLU A 206 -11.34 -5.49 -10.37
CA GLU A 206 -10.82 -5.71 -11.72
C GLU A 206 -9.32 -6.01 -11.74
N ASN A 207 -8.61 -5.61 -10.68
CA ASN A 207 -7.17 -5.84 -10.54
C ASN A 207 -6.88 -7.25 -9.98
N PRO A 208 -5.68 -7.80 -10.23
CA PRO A 208 -5.27 -9.05 -9.63
C PRO A 208 -5.39 -9.04 -8.10
N PRO A 209 -5.99 -10.08 -7.48
CA PRO A 209 -6.24 -10.09 -6.04
C PRO A 209 -4.98 -9.98 -5.17
N VAL A 210 -3.84 -10.43 -5.67
CA VAL A 210 -2.57 -10.43 -4.93
C VAL A 210 -2.00 -9.02 -4.77
N GLU A 211 -2.29 -8.11 -5.69
CA GLU A 211 -1.88 -6.70 -5.60
C GLU A 211 -2.44 -6.00 -4.35
N ARG A 212 -3.55 -6.51 -3.80
CA ARG A 212 -4.14 -5.98 -2.55
C ARG A 212 -3.17 -5.98 -1.38
N LEU A 213 -2.19 -6.87 -1.39
CA LEU A 213 -1.19 -6.98 -0.32
C LEU A 213 -0.28 -5.76 -0.24
N LEU A 214 -0.08 -5.05 -1.37
CA LEU A 214 0.76 -3.85 -1.41
C LEU A 214 0.03 -2.59 -0.93
N VAL A 215 -1.29 -2.52 -1.05
CA VAL A 215 -2.07 -1.32 -0.74
C VAL A 215 -1.88 -0.84 0.70
N PRO A 216 -1.96 -1.70 1.75
CA PRO A 216 -1.73 -1.27 3.13
C PRO A 216 -0.31 -0.72 3.33
N ASP A 217 0.70 -1.39 2.77
CA ASP A 217 2.09 -0.99 2.95
C ASP A 217 2.37 0.35 2.26
N MET A 218 1.85 0.57 1.05
CA MET A 218 1.93 1.86 0.35
C MET A 218 1.22 2.97 1.13
N ALA A 219 0.00 2.71 1.61
CA ALA A 219 -0.78 3.68 2.38
C ALA A 219 -0.08 4.05 3.70
N LEU A 220 0.43 3.06 4.44
CA LEU A 220 1.15 3.30 5.69
C LEU A 220 2.47 4.04 5.46
N THR A 221 3.23 3.70 4.42
CA THR A 221 4.47 4.42 4.08
C THR A 221 4.21 5.89 3.77
N ALA A 222 3.14 6.20 3.04
CA ALA A 222 2.72 7.57 2.80
C ALA A 222 2.26 8.27 4.09
N ALA A 223 1.52 7.56 4.96
CA ALA A 223 1.07 8.09 6.24
C ALA A 223 2.24 8.41 7.18
N GLU A 224 3.22 7.52 7.27
CA GLU A 224 4.45 7.73 8.04
C GLU A 224 5.23 8.94 7.55
N TYR A 225 5.36 9.12 6.23
CA TYR A 225 6.01 10.30 5.67
C TYR A 225 5.34 11.59 6.15
N PHE A 226 4.01 11.71 6.03
CA PHE A 226 3.29 12.91 6.47
C PHE A 226 3.32 13.09 7.98
N ALA A 227 3.33 12.02 8.77
CA ALA A 227 3.45 12.09 10.22
C ALA A 227 4.82 12.63 10.65
N GLU A 228 5.90 12.17 10.02
CA GLU A 228 7.26 12.62 10.32
C GLU A 228 7.48 14.10 10.01
N ILE A 229 6.88 14.61 8.94
CA ILE A 229 6.95 16.04 8.60
C ILE A 229 5.93 16.89 9.38
N GLY A 230 5.21 16.30 10.35
CA GLY A 230 4.25 16.97 11.23
C GLY A 230 2.93 17.36 10.57
N ARG A 231 2.57 16.72 9.45
CA ARG A 231 1.35 17.02 8.68
C ARG A 231 0.26 15.94 8.73
N ALA A 232 0.50 14.85 9.43
CA ALA A 232 -0.47 13.79 9.61
C ALA A 232 -0.45 13.23 11.02
N HIS A 233 -1.60 12.77 11.50
CA HIS A 233 -1.71 11.90 12.66
C HIS A 233 -1.96 10.47 12.17
N VAL A 234 -1.03 9.60 12.45
CA VAL A 234 -1.12 8.16 12.12
C VAL A 234 -1.77 7.41 13.26
#